data_a24236df164c04d3b487be49bb4ba833
#
_entry.id   a24236df164c04d3b487be49bb4ba833
#
_cell.length_a   1.000
_cell.length_b   1.000
_cell.length_c   1.000
_cell.angle_alpha   90.00
_cell.angle_beta   90.00
_cell.angle_gamma   90.00
#
_symmetry.space_group_name_H-M   'P 1'
#
loop_
_entity.id
_entity.type
_entity.pdbx_description
1 polymer ?
#
loop_
_entity_poly.entity_id
_entity_poly.type
_entity_poly.pdbx_seq_one_letter_code
_entity_poly.pdbx_strand_id
1 'polypeptide(L)'
;MKKPTHLLLLFFIMLNCGELVPNPDKNPENMTQENPDPKSNSEKVNEFAIVIHGGAGTILKKNMSEEKEAEYKAKLEEAIRVGYSILDKGGSSLDAVEKTINVLENSPLFNAGKGAVFTNAETNELDASIMDGKTLNAGASAGTKTVKNPINLARA
;
A
#
# COMPACT_ATOMS: atom_id res chain seq x y z
N MET A 1 -22.73 42.88 5.02
CA MET A 1 -22.60 41.46 4.57
C MET A 1 -21.54 41.41 3.48
N LYS A 2 -20.31 40.95 3.82
CA LYS A 2 -19.19 40.82 2.86
C LYS A 2 -19.12 39.38 2.39
N LYS A 3 -19.19 39.15 1.07
CA LYS A 3 -19.05 37.83 0.45
C LYS A 3 -17.57 37.42 0.45
N PRO A 4 -17.20 36.17 0.74
CA PRO A 4 -15.85 35.71 0.58
C PRO A 4 -15.55 35.40 -0.90
N THR A 5 -14.46 35.97 -1.40
CA THR A 5 -13.91 35.71 -2.73
C THR A 5 -13.09 34.42 -2.67
N HIS A 6 -13.53 33.38 -3.34
CA HIS A 6 -12.75 32.14 -3.49
C HIS A 6 -11.63 32.39 -4.52
N LEU A 7 -10.39 32.38 -4.03
CA LEU A 7 -9.17 32.37 -4.85
C LEU A 7 -8.89 30.91 -5.31
N LEU A 8 -9.18 30.65 -6.60
CA LEU A 8 -8.85 29.38 -7.25
C LEU A 8 -7.38 29.41 -7.66
N LEU A 9 -6.53 28.69 -6.93
CA LEU A 9 -5.10 28.55 -7.25
C LEU A 9 -4.93 27.42 -8.27
N LEU A 10 -4.78 27.77 -9.55
CA LEU A 10 -4.41 26.82 -10.60
C LEU A 10 -2.91 26.51 -10.50
N PHE A 11 -2.57 25.28 -10.16
CA PHE A 11 -1.20 24.79 -10.20
C PHE A 11 -0.88 24.32 -11.62
N PHE A 12 -0.08 25.09 -12.37
CA PHE A 12 0.45 24.69 -13.68
C PHE A 12 1.70 23.83 -13.47
N ILE A 13 1.61 22.52 -13.74
CA ILE A 13 2.78 21.65 -13.80
C ILE A 13 3.35 21.74 -15.22
N MET A 14 4.48 22.42 -15.37
CA MET A 14 5.28 22.42 -16.59
C MET A 14 6.08 21.10 -16.65
N LEU A 15 5.69 20.19 -17.54
CA LEU A 15 6.55 19.07 -17.93
C LEU A 15 7.67 19.62 -18.84
N ASN A 16 8.88 19.59 -18.34
CA ASN A 16 10.08 19.89 -19.13
C ASN A 16 10.53 18.61 -19.82
N CYS A 17 10.17 18.44 -21.09
CA CYS A 17 10.78 17.45 -21.98
C CYS A 17 12.17 17.96 -22.40
N GLY A 18 13.22 17.42 -21.78
CA GLY A 18 14.59 17.65 -22.22
C GLY A 18 14.85 16.89 -23.51
N GLU A 19 15.09 17.60 -24.63
CA GLU A 19 15.59 17.02 -25.86
C GLU A 19 17.02 16.49 -25.65
N LEU A 20 17.23 15.22 -25.97
CA LEU A 20 18.55 14.60 -26.06
C LEU A 20 19.23 15.08 -27.35
N VAL A 21 20.25 15.93 -27.20
CA VAL A 21 21.13 16.34 -28.29
C VAL A 21 22.14 15.19 -28.60
N PRO A 22 22.24 14.70 -29.83
CA PRO A 22 23.23 13.67 -30.19
C PRO A 22 24.64 14.26 -30.16
N ASN A 23 25.56 13.57 -29.50
CA ASN A 23 26.98 13.91 -29.50
C ASN A 23 27.68 13.41 -30.82
N PRO A 24 28.28 14.29 -31.64
CA PRO A 24 28.81 13.93 -32.97
C PRO A 24 30.20 13.27 -33.01
N ASP A 25 30.83 12.94 -31.89
CA ASP A 25 32.18 12.36 -31.86
C ASP A 25 32.20 10.91 -31.37
N LYS A 26 31.67 9.97 -32.18
CA LYS A 26 32.04 8.55 -32.04
C LYS A 26 32.41 7.97 -33.41
N ASN A 27 33.73 7.84 -33.65
CA ASN A 27 34.33 7.16 -34.75
C ASN A 27 34.04 5.63 -34.70
N PRO A 28 33.52 4.98 -35.78
CA PRO A 28 33.13 3.57 -35.75
C PRO A 28 34.26 2.65 -36.26
N GLU A 29 35.40 2.61 -35.60
CA GLU A 29 36.46 1.60 -35.91
C GLU A 29 37.14 1.17 -34.59
N ASN A 30 36.54 0.22 -33.88
CA ASN A 30 37.19 -0.83 -33.09
C ASN A 30 36.14 -1.74 -32.43
N MET A 31 35.57 -2.66 -33.19
CA MET A 31 34.77 -3.74 -32.64
C MET A 31 35.67 -4.96 -32.40
N THR A 32 36.34 -4.97 -31.26
CA THR A 32 36.81 -6.23 -30.68
C THR A 32 35.61 -6.89 -30.01
N GLN A 33 35.22 -8.05 -30.54
CA GLN A 33 34.20 -8.92 -29.96
C GLN A 33 34.71 -9.44 -28.60
N GLU A 34 34.28 -8.83 -27.51
CA GLU A 34 34.29 -9.48 -26.20
C GLU A 34 33.07 -10.37 -26.10
N ASN A 35 33.34 -11.66 -25.97
CA ASN A 35 32.37 -12.72 -25.75
C ASN A 35 31.74 -12.46 -24.35
N PRO A 36 30.41 -12.27 -24.21
CA PRO A 36 29.83 -12.05 -22.89
C PRO A 36 29.83 -13.36 -22.11
N ASP A 37 30.49 -13.33 -20.95
CA ASP A 37 30.43 -14.38 -19.93
C ASP A 37 28.97 -14.72 -19.59
N PRO A 38 28.56 -16.02 -19.57
CA PRO A 38 27.22 -16.43 -19.30
C PRO A 38 26.96 -16.56 -17.77
N LYS A 39 27.15 -15.49 -17.03
CA LYS A 39 26.72 -15.38 -15.61
C LYS A 39 26.14 -14.01 -15.33
N SER A 40 25.22 -13.56 -16.14
CA SER A 40 24.25 -12.56 -15.74
C SER A 40 23.30 -13.23 -14.74
N ASN A 41 23.56 -13.00 -13.47
CA ASN A 41 22.60 -13.24 -12.42
C ASN A 41 21.43 -12.26 -12.68
N SER A 42 20.44 -12.66 -13.47
CA SER A 42 19.25 -11.86 -13.71
C SER A 42 18.56 -11.73 -12.36
N GLU A 43 18.77 -10.60 -11.68
CA GLU A 43 17.92 -10.24 -10.55
C GLU A 43 16.48 -10.38 -11.02
N LYS A 44 15.72 -11.24 -10.35
CA LYS A 44 14.32 -11.47 -10.64
C LYS A 44 13.59 -10.16 -10.36
N VAL A 45 13.35 -9.37 -11.40
CA VAL A 45 12.56 -8.15 -11.27
C VAL A 45 11.17 -8.57 -10.84
N ASN A 46 10.79 -8.26 -9.60
CA ASN A 46 9.44 -8.52 -9.13
C ASN A 46 8.48 -7.63 -9.93
N GLU A 47 7.57 -8.25 -10.68
CA GLU A 47 6.56 -7.55 -11.49
C GLU A 47 5.40 -6.96 -10.65
N PHE A 48 5.51 -6.99 -9.31
CA PHE A 48 4.49 -6.48 -8.40
C PHE A 48 5.11 -5.71 -7.23
N ALA A 49 4.29 -4.88 -6.61
CA ALA A 49 4.61 -4.20 -5.37
C ALA A 49 3.43 -4.28 -4.40
N ILE A 50 3.71 -4.26 -3.09
CA ILE A 50 2.71 -4.16 -2.04
C ILE A 50 3.15 -3.11 -1.03
N VAL A 51 2.21 -2.27 -0.62
CA VAL A 51 2.40 -1.26 0.42
C VAL A 51 1.27 -1.38 1.42
N ILE A 52 1.57 -1.24 2.70
CA ILE A 52 0.57 -1.22 3.77
C ILE A 52 0.69 0.08 4.56
N HIS A 53 -0.42 0.49 5.17
CA HIS A 53 -0.50 1.60 6.11
C HIS A 53 -1.12 1.12 7.42
N GLY A 54 -0.40 1.31 8.53
CA GLY A 54 -0.79 0.79 9.84
C GLY A 54 -1.75 1.69 10.65
N GLY A 55 -2.20 2.80 10.08
CA GLY A 55 -3.08 3.76 10.75
C GLY A 55 -2.43 5.14 10.95
N ALA A 56 -3.22 6.14 11.35
CA ALA A 56 -2.81 7.54 11.50
C ALA A 56 -3.15 8.09 12.90
N GLY A 57 -3.15 7.27 13.92
CA GLY A 57 -3.43 7.68 15.29
C GLY A 57 -2.23 8.35 15.98
N THR A 58 -2.29 8.43 17.31
CA THR A 58 -1.23 9.00 18.15
C THR A 58 -0.08 8.01 18.33
N ILE A 59 0.59 7.65 17.22
CA ILE A 59 1.74 6.74 17.18
C ILE A 59 3.07 7.50 17.25
N LEU A 60 3.17 8.41 18.20
CA LEU A 60 4.43 9.11 18.44
C LEU A 60 5.40 8.18 19.18
N LYS A 61 6.60 8.00 18.66
CA LYS A 61 7.64 7.17 19.26
C LYS A 61 7.91 7.52 20.74
N LYS A 62 7.85 8.81 21.09
CA LYS A 62 8.05 9.29 22.48
C LYS A 62 6.98 8.80 23.46
N ASN A 63 5.82 8.34 22.97
CA ASN A 63 4.67 7.87 23.78
C ASN A 63 4.52 6.35 23.74
N MET A 64 5.49 5.64 23.16
CA MET A 64 5.44 4.19 22.95
C MET A 64 6.66 3.53 23.62
N SER A 65 6.45 2.43 24.36
CA SER A 65 7.59 1.64 24.84
C SER A 65 8.26 0.90 23.69
N GLU A 66 9.50 0.48 23.89
CA GLU A 66 10.26 -0.29 22.88
C GLU A 66 9.57 -1.63 22.57
N GLU A 67 9.00 -2.28 23.60
CA GLU A 67 8.24 -3.52 23.42
C GLU A 67 7.01 -3.30 22.57
N LYS A 68 6.27 -2.18 22.79
CA LYS A 68 5.08 -1.86 22.03
C LYS A 68 5.42 -1.50 20.58
N GLU A 69 6.51 -0.79 20.35
CA GLU A 69 7.02 -0.51 19.00
C GLU A 69 7.38 -1.81 18.28
N ALA A 70 8.04 -2.76 18.99
CA ALA A 70 8.37 -4.06 18.42
C ALA A 70 7.14 -4.90 18.07
N GLU A 71 6.09 -4.89 18.91
CA GLU A 71 4.82 -5.57 18.62
C GLU A 71 4.16 -5.03 17.34
N TYR A 72 4.10 -3.70 17.18
CA TYR A 72 3.55 -3.07 15.96
C TYR A 72 4.35 -3.46 14.72
N LYS A 73 5.69 -3.37 14.79
CA LYS A 73 6.56 -3.73 13.66
C LYS A 73 6.41 -5.19 13.28
N ALA A 74 6.42 -6.09 14.23
CA ALA A 74 6.25 -7.52 13.98
C ALA A 74 4.89 -7.84 13.32
N LYS A 75 3.81 -7.17 13.76
CA LYS A 75 2.49 -7.39 13.19
C LYS A 75 2.35 -6.80 11.78
N LEU A 76 2.94 -5.65 11.52
CA LEU A 76 3.00 -5.07 10.17
C LEU A 76 3.83 -5.93 9.23
N GLU A 77 4.96 -6.47 9.72
CA GLU A 77 5.79 -7.39 8.94
C GLU A 77 5.04 -8.68 8.61
N GLU A 78 4.32 -9.28 9.59
CA GLU A 78 3.46 -10.43 9.34
C GLU A 78 2.43 -10.13 8.25
N ALA A 79 1.73 -9.00 8.35
CA ALA A 79 0.69 -8.61 7.41
C ALA A 79 1.23 -8.45 5.98
N ILE A 80 2.34 -7.72 5.81
CA ILE A 80 2.92 -7.49 4.48
C ILE A 80 3.48 -8.78 3.88
N ARG A 81 4.06 -9.69 4.69
CA ARG A 81 4.57 -10.99 4.23
C ARG A 81 3.45 -11.90 3.72
N VAL A 82 2.27 -11.87 4.36
CA VAL A 82 1.10 -12.63 3.88
C VAL A 82 0.70 -12.15 2.49
N GLY A 83 0.52 -10.85 2.28
CA GLY A 83 0.17 -10.30 0.97
C GLY A 83 1.25 -10.53 -0.08
N TYR A 84 2.52 -10.30 0.27
CA TYR A 84 3.66 -10.56 -0.60
C TYR A 84 3.69 -12.01 -1.08
N SER A 85 3.55 -12.97 -0.15
CA SER A 85 3.56 -14.40 -0.48
C SER A 85 2.45 -14.82 -1.46
N ILE A 86 1.30 -14.15 -1.42
CA ILE A 86 0.21 -14.39 -2.37
C ILE A 86 0.61 -13.91 -3.77
N LEU A 87 1.15 -12.70 -3.87
CA LEU A 87 1.59 -12.11 -5.14
C LEU A 87 2.76 -12.88 -5.74
N ASP A 88 3.75 -13.27 -4.93
CA ASP A 88 4.94 -14.04 -5.36
C ASP A 88 4.57 -15.42 -5.95
N LYS A 89 3.44 -15.98 -5.52
CA LYS A 89 2.86 -17.22 -6.06
C LYS A 89 1.90 -17.01 -7.23
N GLY A 90 1.79 -15.78 -7.75
CA GLY A 90 0.88 -15.44 -8.85
C GLY A 90 -0.58 -15.27 -8.45
N GLY A 91 -0.88 -15.10 -7.16
CA GLY A 91 -2.22 -14.80 -6.67
C GLY A 91 -2.67 -13.39 -7.03
N SER A 92 -3.97 -13.12 -6.88
CA SER A 92 -4.54 -11.82 -7.24
C SER A 92 -4.22 -10.72 -6.22
N SER A 93 -4.19 -9.45 -6.67
CA SER A 93 -4.04 -8.29 -5.79
C SER A 93 -5.18 -8.19 -4.77
N LEU A 94 -6.40 -8.56 -5.14
CA LEU A 94 -7.54 -8.58 -4.22
C LEU A 94 -7.35 -9.61 -3.11
N ASP A 95 -6.84 -10.81 -3.41
CA ASP A 95 -6.51 -11.81 -2.39
C ASP A 95 -5.40 -11.32 -1.46
N ALA A 96 -4.36 -10.71 -2.02
CA ALA A 96 -3.26 -10.16 -1.25
C ALA A 96 -3.74 -9.06 -0.28
N VAL A 97 -4.54 -8.11 -0.77
CA VAL A 97 -5.12 -7.02 0.04
C VAL A 97 -6.01 -7.57 1.14
N GLU A 98 -6.99 -8.43 0.80
CA GLU A 98 -7.91 -9.02 1.78
C GLU A 98 -7.16 -9.75 2.90
N LYS A 99 -6.23 -10.64 2.54
CA LYS A 99 -5.51 -11.45 3.55
C LYS A 99 -4.54 -10.61 4.39
N THR A 100 -3.92 -9.57 3.81
CA THR A 100 -3.12 -8.60 4.55
C THR A 100 -3.97 -7.87 5.58
N ILE A 101 -5.14 -7.36 5.18
CA ILE A 101 -6.06 -6.65 6.08
C ILE A 101 -6.61 -7.58 7.15
N ASN A 102 -6.92 -8.84 6.84
CA ASN A 102 -7.35 -9.82 7.84
C ASN A 102 -6.33 -9.97 9.00
N VAL A 103 -5.02 -9.92 8.73
CA VAL A 103 -4.00 -9.94 9.78
C VAL A 103 -4.12 -8.73 10.70
N LEU A 104 -4.36 -7.54 10.14
CA LEU A 104 -4.51 -6.31 10.91
C LEU A 104 -5.82 -6.31 11.71
N GLU A 105 -6.95 -6.68 11.10
CA GLU A 105 -8.26 -6.78 11.75
C GLU A 105 -8.30 -7.83 12.88
N ASN A 106 -7.52 -8.89 12.77
CA ASN A 106 -7.41 -9.92 13.81
C ASN A 106 -6.48 -9.52 14.97
N SER A 107 -5.80 -8.38 14.88
CA SER A 107 -4.89 -7.87 15.89
C SER A 107 -5.55 -6.79 16.76
N PRO A 108 -5.33 -6.79 18.09
CA PRO A 108 -5.81 -5.70 18.95
C PRO A 108 -4.96 -4.42 18.83
N LEU A 109 -3.91 -4.42 18.03
CA LEU A 109 -2.98 -3.29 17.92
C LEU A 109 -3.50 -2.15 17.04
N PHE A 110 -4.42 -2.43 16.12
CA PHE A 110 -4.93 -1.48 15.15
C PHE A 110 -6.38 -1.13 15.42
N ASN A 111 -6.77 0.10 15.10
CA ASN A 111 -8.18 0.50 15.15
C ASN A 111 -8.94 -0.10 13.95
N ALA A 112 -9.08 -1.41 13.96
CA ALA A 112 -9.76 -2.21 12.94
C ALA A 112 -10.16 -3.56 13.55
N GLY A 113 -11.30 -4.12 13.19
CA GLY A 113 -11.73 -5.44 13.64
C GLY A 113 -11.63 -5.61 15.17
N LYS A 114 -10.77 -6.53 15.62
CA LYS A 114 -10.59 -6.87 17.05
C LYS A 114 -10.11 -5.69 17.90
N GLY A 115 -9.35 -4.76 17.32
CA GLY A 115 -8.80 -3.60 18.03
C GLY A 115 -9.61 -2.32 17.86
N ALA A 116 -10.82 -2.39 17.29
CA ALA A 116 -11.65 -1.22 17.04
C ALA A 116 -11.99 -0.48 18.34
N VAL A 117 -11.92 0.85 18.26
CA VAL A 117 -12.32 1.72 19.37
C VAL A 117 -13.83 1.72 19.57
N PHE A 118 -14.28 2.08 20.78
CA PHE A 118 -15.70 2.24 21.08
C PHE A 118 -16.25 3.53 20.45
N THR A 119 -17.48 3.44 19.97
CA THR A 119 -18.29 4.59 19.62
C THR A 119 -18.78 5.31 20.89
N ASN A 120 -19.42 6.48 20.72
CA ASN A 120 -20.07 7.18 21.85
C ASN A 120 -21.21 6.36 22.51
N ALA A 121 -21.75 5.36 21.80
CA ALA A 121 -22.77 4.44 22.33
C ALA A 121 -22.15 3.18 22.97
N GLU A 122 -20.85 3.19 23.24
CA GLU A 122 -20.10 2.08 23.85
C GLU A 122 -20.20 0.77 23.06
N THR A 123 -20.36 0.87 21.73
CA THR A 123 -20.34 -0.26 20.79
C THR A 123 -19.16 -0.11 19.84
N ASN A 124 -18.71 -1.22 19.23
CA ASN A 124 -17.76 -1.16 18.14
C ASN A 124 -18.51 -1.17 16.81
N GLU A 125 -18.16 -0.28 15.90
CA GLU A 125 -18.66 -0.20 14.55
C GLU A 125 -17.48 -0.23 13.60
N LEU A 126 -17.58 -1.07 12.56
CA LEU A 126 -16.47 -1.39 11.67
C LEU A 126 -16.84 -1.00 10.25
N ASP A 127 -15.89 -0.39 9.55
CA ASP A 127 -15.98 0.00 8.15
C ASP A 127 -14.86 -0.67 7.36
N ALA A 128 -15.13 -1.01 6.12
CA ALA A 128 -14.11 -1.47 5.18
C ALA A 128 -14.50 -1.13 3.75
N SER A 129 -13.50 -1.00 2.89
CA SER A 129 -13.70 -0.88 1.45
C SER A 129 -12.56 -1.57 0.70
N ILE A 130 -12.87 -2.06 -0.50
CA ILE A 130 -11.90 -2.68 -1.40
C ILE A 130 -12.23 -2.29 -2.84
N MET A 131 -11.21 -2.18 -3.68
CA MET A 131 -11.38 -1.85 -5.10
C MET A 131 -10.43 -2.69 -5.95
N ASP A 132 -10.93 -3.18 -7.07
CA ASP A 132 -10.12 -3.80 -8.11
C ASP A 132 -9.65 -2.72 -9.10
N GLY A 133 -8.35 -2.48 -9.16
CA GLY A 133 -7.76 -1.48 -10.06
C GLY A 133 -7.89 -1.83 -11.54
N LYS A 134 -8.13 -3.10 -11.90
CA LYS A 134 -8.30 -3.52 -13.29
C LYS A 134 -9.70 -3.26 -13.83
N THR A 135 -10.71 -3.57 -13.04
CA THR A 135 -12.12 -3.46 -13.45
C THR A 135 -12.80 -2.21 -12.92
N LEU A 136 -12.19 -1.55 -11.93
CA LEU A 136 -12.72 -0.44 -11.14
C LEU A 136 -13.98 -0.83 -10.32
N ASN A 137 -14.27 -2.13 -10.19
CA ASN A 137 -15.29 -2.60 -9.27
C ASN A 137 -14.86 -2.36 -7.84
N ALA A 138 -15.78 -1.89 -7.02
CA ALA A 138 -15.53 -1.61 -5.63
C ALA A 138 -16.67 -2.15 -4.77
N GLY A 139 -16.31 -2.54 -3.53
CA GLY A 139 -17.25 -2.91 -2.49
C GLY A 139 -16.93 -2.18 -1.20
N ALA A 140 -17.93 -1.93 -0.39
CA ALA A 140 -17.77 -1.29 0.91
C ALA A 140 -18.81 -1.80 1.91
N SER A 141 -18.43 -1.77 3.18
CA SER A 141 -19.32 -2.00 4.32
C SER A 141 -19.08 -0.91 5.36
N ALA A 142 -20.15 -0.47 6.04
CA ALA A 142 -20.07 0.55 7.08
C ALA A 142 -20.98 0.21 8.26
N GLY A 143 -20.57 0.63 9.47
CA GLY A 143 -21.32 0.46 10.70
C GLY A 143 -21.57 -1.00 11.09
N THR A 144 -20.73 -1.94 10.64
CA THR A 144 -20.93 -3.37 10.93
C THR A 144 -20.56 -3.67 12.39
N LYS A 145 -21.40 -4.45 13.09
CA LYS A 145 -21.23 -4.77 14.53
C LYS A 145 -20.98 -6.25 14.79
N THR A 146 -21.40 -7.12 13.87
CA THR A 146 -21.41 -8.59 14.05
C THR A 146 -20.46 -9.32 13.13
N VAL A 147 -19.81 -8.63 12.21
CA VAL A 147 -18.86 -9.21 11.26
C VAL A 147 -17.45 -9.09 11.82
N LYS A 148 -16.76 -10.23 11.95
CA LYS A 148 -15.40 -10.27 12.51
C LYS A 148 -14.38 -9.52 11.63
N ASN A 149 -14.48 -9.73 10.31
CA ASN A 149 -13.57 -9.16 9.33
C ASN A 149 -14.37 -8.39 8.27
N PRO A 150 -14.58 -7.08 8.45
CA PRO A 150 -15.39 -6.27 7.54
C PRO A 150 -14.82 -6.20 6.11
N ILE A 151 -13.51 -6.40 5.91
CA ILE A 151 -12.93 -6.45 4.57
C ILE A 151 -13.48 -7.62 3.74
N ASN A 152 -13.78 -8.75 4.38
CA ASN A 152 -14.36 -9.90 3.67
C ASN A 152 -15.79 -9.59 3.19
N LEU A 153 -16.55 -8.83 4.00
CA LEU A 153 -17.89 -8.38 3.62
C LEU A 153 -17.82 -7.34 2.49
N ALA A 154 -16.87 -6.42 2.56
CA ALA A 154 -16.68 -5.41 1.52
C ALA A 154 -16.30 -6.03 0.16
N ARG A 155 -15.67 -7.22 0.17
CA ARG A 155 -15.27 -7.95 -1.02
C ARG A 155 -16.39 -8.81 -1.62
N ALA A 156 -17.36 -9.28 -0.82
CA ALA A 156 -18.41 -10.20 -1.25
C ALA A 156 -19.44 -9.54 -2.17
#